data_ed27e05d90a8fb9588bde6eb0bf05bac
#
_entry.id   ed27e05d90a8fb9588bde6eb0bf05bac
#
_cell.length_a   1.000
_cell.length_b   1.000
_cell.length_c   1.000
_cell.angle_alpha   90.00
_cell.angle_beta   90.00
_cell.angle_gamma   90.00
#
_symmetry.space_group_name_H-M   'P 1'
#
loop_
_entity.id
_entity.type
_entity.pdbx_description
1 polymer ?
#
loop_
_entity_poly.entity_id
_entity_poly.type
_entity_poly.pdbx_seq_one_letter_code
_entity_poly.pdbx_strand_id
1 'polypeptide(L)'
;MGKEEQKLSQPSVEAQRLYMSLVNDDAEEVVIPRTNKKYKIHWLKNGQLEKLTRLLLHKRSVDESITTGSEVMDAILEDTKLACKASAIIILNGYWKLKFRYWFLWRWFYYVRQYENMQLAPLLEVGKKKVPLLQLYHTTTLLTGVQDSLMRMRAKEVEATLRERPTVVPSQTENSGNG
;
A
#
# COMPACT_ATOMS: atom_id res chain seq x y z
N MET A 1 -1.50 42.44 1.19
CA MET A 1 -1.59 40.97 1.02
C MET A 1 -0.34 40.36 1.65
N GLY A 2 -0.48 39.97 2.92
CA GLY A 2 0.62 39.35 3.68
C GLY A 2 0.83 37.93 3.20
N LYS A 3 2.06 37.61 2.80
CA LYS A 3 2.53 36.24 2.64
C LYS A 3 2.68 35.67 4.04
N GLU A 4 1.77 34.79 4.46
CA GLU A 4 2.01 33.92 5.60
C GLU A 4 3.19 33.02 5.25
N GLU A 5 4.34 33.33 5.80
CA GLU A 5 5.48 32.44 5.86
C GLU A 5 5.02 31.21 6.69
N GLN A 6 4.68 30.12 6.02
CA GLN A 6 4.52 28.83 6.67
C GLN A 6 5.86 28.50 7.35
N LYS A 7 5.95 28.80 8.65
CA LYS A 7 7.02 28.32 9.52
C LYS A 7 7.02 26.80 9.44
N LEU A 8 7.94 26.23 8.68
CA LEU A 8 8.21 24.79 8.68
C LEU A 8 8.57 24.40 10.12
N SER A 9 7.58 23.91 10.86
CA SER A 9 7.81 23.41 12.20
C SER A 9 8.69 22.17 12.07
N GLN A 10 9.79 22.13 12.85
CA GLN A 10 10.63 20.94 12.93
C GLN A 10 9.77 19.74 13.35
N PRO A 11 9.92 18.57 12.67
CA PRO A 11 9.19 17.37 13.04
C PRO A 11 9.51 16.99 14.48
N SER A 12 8.53 16.42 15.18
CA SER A 12 8.70 15.98 16.56
C SER A 12 9.87 14.99 16.69
N VAL A 13 10.49 14.92 17.87
CA VAL A 13 11.60 14.01 18.15
C VAL A 13 11.22 12.55 17.86
N GLU A 14 9.96 12.18 18.09
CA GLU A 14 9.43 10.85 17.77
C GLU A 14 9.36 10.61 16.27
N ALA A 15 8.89 11.60 15.50
CA ALA A 15 8.87 11.51 14.04
C ALA A 15 10.27 11.40 13.45
N GLN A 16 11.25 12.11 14.01
CA GLN A 16 12.66 12.00 13.60
C GLN A 16 13.23 10.61 13.91
N ARG A 17 12.96 10.07 15.09
CA ARG A 17 13.38 8.69 15.46
C ARG A 17 12.74 7.64 14.55
N LEU A 18 11.45 7.78 14.28
CA LEU A 18 10.74 6.88 13.36
C LEU A 18 11.36 6.94 11.96
N TYR A 19 11.66 8.14 11.47
CA TYR A 19 12.30 8.33 10.18
C TYR A 19 13.69 7.68 10.12
N MET A 20 14.51 7.89 11.17
CA MET A 20 15.83 7.28 11.26
C MET A 20 15.77 5.74 11.33
N SER A 21 14.82 5.17 12.08
CA SER A 21 14.64 3.72 12.14
C SER A 21 14.19 3.15 10.78
N LEU A 22 13.46 3.93 10.00
CA LEU A 22 13.03 3.54 8.66
C LEU A 22 14.21 3.57 7.66
N VAL A 23 15.04 4.62 7.72
CA VAL A 23 16.24 4.75 6.86
C VAL A 23 17.25 3.65 7.15
N ASN A 24 17.43 3.30 8.43
CA ASN A 24 18.36 2.26 8.86
C ASN A 24 17.80 0.83 8.69
N ASP A 25 16.53 0.67 8.24
CA ASP A 25 15.82 -0.63 8.17
C ASP A 25 15.92 -1.43 9.48
N ASP A 26 15.74 -0.74 10.62
CA ASP A 26 15.86 -1.34 11.94
C ASP A 26 14.85 -2.47 12.14
N ALA A 27 15.36 -3.66 12.42
CA ALA A 27 14.55 -4.83 12.68
C ALA A 27 14.09 -4.87 14.14
N GLU A 28 12.83 -5.22 14.35
CA GLU A 28 12.25 -5.47 15.65
C GLU A 28 12.14 -6.98 15.90
N GLU A 29 12.67 -7.45 17.05
CA GLU A 29 12.56 -8.86 17.42
C GLU A 29 11.24 -9.13 18.12
N VAL A 30 10.47 -10.07 17.58
CA VAL A 30 9.20 -10.52 18.16
C VAL A 30 9.33 -11.96 18.58
N VAL A 31 8.91 -12.25 19.81
CA VAL A 31 8.87 -13.59 20.37
C VAL A 31 7.45 -14.12 20.27
N ILE A 32 7.27 -15.29 19.68
CA ILE A 32 5.97 -15.97 19.70
C ILE A 32 5.73 -16.57 21.08
N PRO A 33 4.63 -16.23 21.76
CA PRO A 33 4.27 -16.80 23.05
C PRO A 33 4.24 -18.34 22.99
N ARG A 34 4.55 -19.00 24.10
CA ARG A 34 4.64 -20.46 24.28
C ARG A 34 5.75 -21.18 23.52
N THR A 35 6.26 -20.65 22.41
CA THR A 35 7.30 -21.36 21.62
C THR A 35 8.69 -20.76 21.74
N ASN A 36 8.81 -19.59 22.37
CA ASN A 36 10.07 -18.82 22.53
C ASN A 36 10.83 -18.59 21.22
N LYS A 37 10.18 -18.77 20.05
CA LYS A 37 10.78 -18.48 18.76
C LYS A 37 10.82 -17.01 18.52
N LYS A 38 12.02 -16.53 18.16
CA LYS A 38 12.26 -15.11 17.81
C LYS A 38 12.20 -14.93 16.30
N TYR A 39 11.48 -13.91 15.86
CA TYR A 39 11.43 -13.48 14.47
C TYR A 39 11.84 -12.01 14.38
N LYS A 40 12.67 -11.69 13.38
CA LYS A 40 13.06 -10.31 13.08
C LYS A 40 12.13 -9.73 12.03
N ILE A 41 11.44 -8.66 12.38
CA ILE A 41 10.52 -7.96 11.50
C ILE A 41 11.17 -6.65 11.07
N HIS A 42 11.40 -6.52 9.79
CA HIS A 42 11.89 -5.32 9.14
C HIS A 42 10.73 -4.44 8.67
N TRP A 43 11.04 -3.23 8.21
CA TRP A 43 10.07 -2.39 7.55
C TRP A 43 9.50 -3.07 6.31
N LEU A 44 8.18 -3.02 6.17
CA LEU A 44 7.49 -3.70 5.07
C LEU A 44 7.78 -3.02 3.74
N LYS A 45 8.26 -3.79 2.77
CA LYS A 45 8.53 -3.33 1.42
C LYS A 45 7.27 -3.39 0.55
N ASN A 46 7.24 -2.60 -0.53
CA ASN A 46 6.05 -2.49 -1.41
C ASN A 46 5.49 -3.84 -1.87
N GLY A 47 6.33 -4.80 -2.23
CA GLY A 47 5.88 -6.14 -2.61
C GLY A 47 5.21 -6.95 -1.50
N GLN A 48 5.60 -6.71 -0.24
CA GLN A 48 4.93 -7.32 0.93
C GLN A 48 3.60 -6.62 1.18
N LEU A 49 3.56 -5.28 1.07
CA LEU A 49 2.34 -4.49 1.24
C LEU A 49 1.30 -4.86 0.19
N GLU A 50 1.70 -4.93 -1.09
CA GLU A 50 0.82 -5.34 -2.17
C GLU A 50 0.21 -6.72 -1.91
N LYS A 51 1.05 -7.70 -1.54
CA LYS A 51 0.58 -9.06 -1.27
C LYS A 51 -0.31 -9.14 -0.04
N LEU A 52 0.01 -8.35 1.00
CA LEU A 52 -0.80 -8.25 2.21
C LEU A 52 -2.16 -7.60 1.91
N THR A 53 -2.18 -6.52 1.15
CA THR A 53 -3.41 -5.84 0.73
C THR A 53 -4.29 -6.76 -0.10
N ARG A 54 -3.74 -7.47 -1.09
CA ARG A 54 -4.48 -8.46 -1.88
C ARG A 54 -5.07 -9.57 -0.99
N LEU A 55 -4.31 -10.03 0.00
CA LEU A 55 -4.78 -11.04 0.95
C LEU A 55 -5.95 -10.53 1.79
N LEU A 56 -5.88 -9.28 2.27
CA LEU A 56 -6.92 -8.69 3.12
C LEU A 56 -8.18 -8.30 2.33
N LEU A 57 -8.04 -7.88 1.08
CA LEU A 57 -9.18 -7.59 0.21
C LEU A 57 -10.05 -8.82 -0.07
N HIS A 58 -9.49 -10.03 0.02
CA HIS A 58 -10.24 -11.28 -0.13
C HIS A 58 -10.84 -11.77 1.19
N LYS A 59 -10.62 -11.02 2.28
CA LYS A 59 -11.27 -11.35 3.56
C LYS A 59 -12.77 -11.10 3.41
N ARG A 60 -13.57 -12.14 3.63
CA ARG A 60 -15.00 -12.01 3.74
C ARG A 60 -15.30 -11.16 4.97
N SER A 61 -16.06 -10.08 4.82
CA SER A 61 -16.61 -9.39 5.98
C SER A 61 -17.56 -10.38 6.68
N VAL A 62 -17.29 -10.65 7.93
CA VAL A 62 -18.23 -11.41 8.76
C VAL A 62 -19.41 -10.48 8.97
N ASP A 63 -20.50 -10.72 8.25
CA ASP A 63 -21.76 -10.00 8.51
C ASP A 63 -22.24 -10.39 9.91
N GLU A 64 -22.65 -9.40 10.69
CA GLU A 64 -23.18 -9.58 12.05
C GLU A 64 -24.47 -10.46 12.08
N SER A 65 -24.99 -10.84 10.91
CA SER A 65 -26.16 -11.71 10.73
C SER A 65 -25.85 -13.21 10.80
N ILE A 66 -24.59 -13.63 11.06
CA ILE A 66 -24.21 -15.05 11.15
C ILE A 66 -24.79 -15.63 12.42
N THR A 67 -25.81 -16.46 12.26
CA THR A 67 -26.60 -17.04 13.36
C THR A 67 -26.28 -18.51 13.64
N THR A 68 -25.56 -19.19 12.75
CA THR A 68 -25.32 -20.64 12.84
C THR A 68 -23.92 -20.93 13.36
N GLY A 69 -23.79 -21.81 14.36
CA GLY A 69 -22.51 -22.14 15.01
C GLY A 69 -21.45 -22.73 14.04
N SER A 70 -21.86 -23.41 12.97
CA SER A 70 -20.96 -23.90 11.92
C SER A 70 -20.34 -22.79 11.10
N GLU A 71 -21.10 -21.76 10.77
CA GLU A 71 -20.62 -20.58 10.03
C GLU A 71 -19.63 -19.76 10.85
N VAL A 72 -19.87 -19.63 12.15
CA VAL A 72 -18.91 -18.98 13.07
C VAL A 72 -17.60 -19.75 13.12
N MET A 73 -17.65 -21.08 13.18
CA MET A 73 -16.44 -21.92 13.20
C MET A 73 -15.66 -21.79 11.89
N ASP A 74 -16.33 -21.79 10.76
CA ASP A 74 -15.70 -21.62 9.45
C ASP A 74 -15.04 -20.25 9.32
N ALA A 75 -15.67 -19.18 9.82
CA ALA A 75 -15.11 -17.84 9.85
C ALA A 75 -13.85 -17.77 10.74
N ILE A 76 -13.86 -18.40 11.91
CA ILE A 76 -12.69 -18.46 12.80
C ILE A 76 -11.53 -19.20 12.14
N LEU A 77 -11.80 -20.32 11.48
CA LEU A 77 -10.78 -21.10 10.77
C LEU A 77 -10.19 -20.33 9.59
N GLU A 78 -11.02 -19.59 8.86
CA GLU A 78 -10.60 -18.72 7.77
C GLU A 78 -9.72 -17.57 8.29
N ASP A 79 -10.10 -16.91 9.39
CA ASP A 79 -9.32 -15.88 10.05
C ASP A 79 -7.98 -16.39 10.58
N THR A 80 -7.93 -17.59 11.15
CA THR A 80 -6.67 -18.22 11.60
C THR A 80 -5.73 -18.49 10.43
N LYS A 81 -6.26 -19.02 9.34
CA LYS A 81 -5.50 -19.27 8.12
C LYS A 81 -4.98 -17.98 7.49
N LEU A 82 -5.78 -16.92 7.54
CA LEU A 82 -5.43 -15.59 7.06
C LEU A 82 -4.35 -14.96 7.95
N ALA A 83 -4.45 -15.10 9.28
CA ALA A 83 -3.43 -14.65 10.22
C ALA A 83 -2.08 -15.34 9.99
N CYS A 84 -2.06 -16.66 9.75
CA CYS A 84 -0.84 -17.40 9.38
C CYS A 84 -0.23 -16.90 8.06
N LYS A 85 -1.05 -16.63 7.05
CA LYS A 85 -0.60 -16.08 5.76
C LYS A 85 -0.03 -14.68 5.91
N ALA A 86 -0.71 -13.80 6.65
CA ALA A 86 -0.26 -12.43 6.91
C ALA A 86 1.06 -12.41 7.69
N SER A 87 1.17 -13.20 8.76
CA SER A 87 2.39 -13.36 9.56
C SER A 87 3.57 -13.86 8.72
N ALA A 88 3.33 -14.80 7.81
CA ALA A 88 4.36 -15.30 6.89
C ALA A 88 4.85 -14.19 5.92
N ILE A 89 3.96 -13.32 5.43
CA ILE A 89 4.34 -12.18 4.58
C ILE A 89 5.19 -11.17 5.37
N ILE A 90 4.82 -10.87 6.62
CA ILE A 90 5.50 -9.91 7.48
C ILE A 90 6.94 -10.34 7.79
N ILE A 91 7.13 -11.64 8.08
CA ILE A 91 8.46 -12.19 8.42
C ILE A 91 9.38 -12.27 7.20
N LEU A 92 8.82 -12.54 6.01
CA LEU A 92 9.62 -12.77 4.80
C LEU A 92 10.01 -11.45 4.13
N ASN A 93 11.13 -10.87 4.55
CA ASN A 93 11.67 -9.68 3.90
C ASN A 93 12.45 -10.07 2.62
N GLY A 94 12.07 -9.46 1.48
CA GLY A 94 12.71 -9.64 0.18
C GLY A 94 11.90 -10.47 -0.81
N TYR A 95 11.97 -10.07 -2.10
CA TYR A 95 11.18 -10.64 -3.20
C TYR A 95 11.34 -12.17 -3.34
N TRP A 96 12.58 -12.66 -3.37
CA TRP A 96 12.87 -14.08 -3.55
C TRP A 96 12.38 -14.92 -2.37
N LYS A 97 12.57 -14.44 -1.14
CA LYS A 97 12.06 -15.10 0.06
C LYS A 97 10.53 -15.16 0.04
N LEU A 98 9.88 -14.07 -0.36
CA LEU A 98 8.42 -13.99 -0.47
C LEU A 98 7.87 -14.87 -1.58
N LYS A 99 8.58 -15.03 -2.70
CA LYS A 99 8.16 -15.88 -3.83
C LYS A 99 8.29 -17.37 -3.51
N PHE A 100 9.44 -17.81 -2.98
CA PHE A 100 9.73 -19.24 -2.79
C PHE A 100 9.36 -19.77 -1.40
N ARG A 101 9.63 -19.02 -0.33
CA ARG A 101 9.44 -19.49 1.05
C ARG A 101 8.04 -19.23 1.59
N TYR A 102 7.29 -18.31 1.02
CA TYR A 102 5.94 -17.96 1.49
C TYR A 102 5.01 -19.16 1.52
N TRP A 103 4.97 -19.94 0.43
CA TRP A 103 4.12 -21.12 0.31
C TRP A 103 4.39 -22.14 1.40
N PHE A 104 5.68 -22.37 1.73
CA PHE A 104 6.07 -23.29 2.78
C PHE A 104 5.80 -22.72 4.17
N LEU A 105 6.16 -21.45 4.44
CA LEU A 105 6.14 -20.86 5.78
C LEU A 105 4.73 -20.75 6.36
N TRP A 106 3.75 -20.28 5.58
CA TRP A 106 2.38 -20.18 6.08
C TRP A 106 1.75 -21.55 6.35
N ARG A 107 2.05 -22.57 5.52
CA ARG A 107 1.62 -23.96 5.76
C ARG A 107 2.27 -24.52 7.00
N TRP A 108 3.56 -24.26 7.19
CA TRP A 108 4.28 -24.66 8.41
C TRP A 108 3.62 -24.05 9.65
N PHE A 109 3.21 -22.79 9.63
CA PHE A 109 2.52 -22.15 10.74
C PHE A 109 1.15 -22.77 10.99
N TYR A 110 0.39 -23.03 9.95
CA TYR A 110 -0.98 -23.51 10.04
C TYR A 110 -1.07 -25.00 10.35
N TYR A 111 -0.36 -25.87 9.62
CA TYR A 111 -0.51 -27.32 9.73
C TYR A 111 0.49 -27.98 10.70
N VAL A 112 1.73 -27.51 10.79
CA VAL A 112 2.77 -28.14 11.58
C VAL A 112 2.86 -27.54 12.98
N ARG A 113 2.88 -26.20 13.07
CA ARG A 113 2.97 -25.50 14.34
C ARG A 113 1.62 -25.24 14.98
N GLN A 114 0.56 -25.21 14.18
CA GLN A 114 -0.81 -24.97 14.63
C GLN A 114 -0.92 -23.74 15.53
N TYR A 115 -0.30 -22.63 15.07
CA TYR A 115 -0.32 -21.38 15.82
C TYR A 115 -1.74 -20.81 15.91
N GLU A 116 -2.14 -20.48 17.12
CA GLU A 116 -3.39 -19.78 17.41
C GLU A 116 -3.28 -18.28 17.05
N ASN A 117 -4.41 -17.65 16.84
CA ASN A 117 -4.47 -16.20 16.55
C ASN A 117 -3.81 -15.36 17.63
N MET A 118 -3.98 -15.72 18.92
CA MET A 118 -3.36 -15.03 20.06
C MET A 118 -1.83 -15.10 20.03
N GLN A 119 -1.26 -16.19 19.52
CA GLN A 119 0.19 -16.35 19.39
C GLN A 119 0.76 -15.53 18.23
N LEU A 120 -0.02 -15.33 17.16
CA LEU A 120 0.37 -14.54 16.01
C LEU A 120 0.10 -13.03 16.17
N ALA A 121 -0.74 -12.63 17.13
CA ALA A 121 -1.10 -11.25 17.39
C ALA A 121 0.12 -10.32 17.54
N PRO A 122 1.16 -10.64 18.33
CA PRO A 122 2.34 -9.77 18.45
C PRO A 122 3.07 -9.55 17.13
N LEU A 123 3.13 -10.58 16.25
CA LEU A 123 3.72 -10.46 14.92
C LEU A 123 2.93 -9.50 14.03
N LEU A 124 1.60 -9.59 14.08
CA LEU A 124 0.70 -8.74 13.32
C LEU A 124 0.74 -7.29 13.80
N GLU A 125 0.80 -7.07 15.12
CA GLU A 125 0.92 -5.73 15.72
C GLU A 125 2.22 -5.03 15.31
N VAL A 126 3.34 -5.72 15.43
CA VAL A 126 4.62 -5.17 15.00
C VAL A 126 4.64 -4.97 13.49
N GLY A 127 4.10 -5.91 12.71
CA GLY A 127 3.94 -5.75 11.27
C GLY A 127 3.13 -4.50 10.90
N LYS A 128 2.05 -4.19 11.63
CA LYS A 128 1.26 -2.97 11.45
C LYS A 128 2.08 -1.71 11.72
N LYS A 129 2.90 -1.70 12.79
CA LYS A 129 3.78 -0.58 13.12
C LYS A 129 4.88 -0.34 12.08
N LYS A 130 5.33 -1.42 11.42
CA LYS A 130 6.39 -1.38 10.38
C LYS A 130 5.87 -1.11 8.96
N VAL A 131 4.63 -0.61 8.81
CA VAL A 131 4.12 -0.10 7.53
C VAL A 131 4.60 1.34 7.34
N PRO A 132 5.36 1.66 6.27
CA PRO A 132 5.91 3.00 6.04
C PRO A 132 4.86 3.97 5.47
N LEU A 133 3.78 4.23 6.22
CA LEU A 133 2.66 5.07 5.79
C LEU A 133 3.08 6.47 5.37
N LEU A 134 4.02 7.09 6.09
CA LEU A 134 4.49 8.43 5.80
C LEU A 134 5.17 8.50 4.42
N GLN A 135 6.02 7.52 4.09
CA GLN A 135 6.69 7.47 2.79
C GLN A 135 5.70 7.23 1.66
N LEU A 136 4.72 6.33 1.87
CA LEU A 136 3.66 6.07 0.89
C LEU A 136 2.86 7.36 0.62
N TYR A 137 2.49 8.09 1.67
CA TYR A 137 1.79 9.36 1.53
C TYR A 137 2.63 10.40 0.77
N HIS A 138 3.89 10.59 1.16
CA HIS A 138 4.79 11.51 0.46
C HIS A 138 4.95 11.16 -1.02
N THR A 139 5.18 9.89 -1.32
CA THR A 139 5.33 9.44 -2.71
C THR A 139 4.08 9.68 -3.52
N THR A 140 2.90 9.40 -2.95
CA THR A 140 1.61 9.65 -3.61
C THR A 140 1.41 11.13 -3.89
N THR A 141 1.69 11.99 -2.92
CA THR A 141 1.59 13.45 -3.07
C THR A 141 2.53 13.98 -4.16
N LEU A 142 3.77 13.50 -4.20
CA LEU A 142 4.73 13.87 -5.24
C LEU A 142 4.27 13.41 -6.62
N LEU A 143 3.78 12.17 -6.75
CA LEU A 143 3.26 11.65 -8.01
C LEU A 143 2.05 12.42 -8.51
N THR A 144 1.14 12.79 -7.62
CA THR A 144 0.00 13.65 -7.97
C THR A 144 0.48 15.01 -8.46
N GLY A 145 1.44 15.63 -7.78
CA GLY A 145 2.03 16.90 -8.22
C GLY A 145 2.71 16.81 -9.59
N VAL A 146 3.43 15.73 -9.87
CA VAL A 146 4.01 15.46 -11.19
C VAL A 146 2.93 15.28 -12.25
N GLN A 147 1.89 14.50 -11.94
CA GLN A 147 0.76 14.29 -12.84
C GLN A 147 0.06 15.61 -13.19
N ASP A 148 -0.22 16.46 -12.21
CA ASP A 148 -0.84 17.76 -12.42
C ASP A 148 0.04 18.67 -13.27
N SER A 149 1.36 18.65 -13.06
CA SER A 149 2.31 19.42 -13.87
C SER A 149 2.33 18.96 -15.32
N LEU A 150 2.33 17.65 -15.57
CA LEU A 150 2.29 17.07 -16.91
C LEU A 150 0.97 17.39 -17.64
N MET A 151 -0.15 17.32 -16.92
CA MET A 151 -1.46 17.68 -17.50
C MET A 151 -1.53 19.16 -17.89
N ARG A 152 -0.97 20.06 -17.08
CA ARG A 152 -0.88 21.49 -17.41
C ARG A 152 0.02 21.76 -18.60
N MET A 153 1.14 21.06 -18.74
CA MET A 153 2.01 21.19 -19.91
C MET A 153 1.30 20.72 -21.18
N ARG A 154 0.65 19.55 -21.16
CA ARG A 154 -0.13 19.06 -22.30
C ARG A 154 -1.25 20.02 -22.71
N ALA A 155 -1.97 20.59 -21.76
CA ALA A 155 -3.02 21.57 -22.04
C ALA A 155 -2.46 22.81 -22.74
N LYS A 156 -1.30 23.31 -22.32
CA LYS A 156 -0.62 24.45 -22.97
C LYS A 156 -0.13 24.14 -24.38
N GLU A 157 0.40 22.94 -24.61
CA GLU A 157 0.84 22.47 -25.93
C GLU A 157 -0.35 22.36 -26.90
N VAL A 158 -1.48 21.77 -26.42
CA VAL A 158 -2.71 21.71 -27.21
C VAL A 158 -3.24 23.09 -27.55
N GLU A 159 -3.23 24.03 -26.60
CA GLU A 159 -3.66 25.42 -26.84
C GLU A 159 -2.74 26.14 -27.84
N ALA A 160 -1.43 25.92 -27.75
CA ALA A 160 -0.45 26.46 -28.68
C ALA A 160 -0.69 25.91 -30.11
N THR A 161 -0.87 24.62 -30.26
CA THR A 161 -1.14 23.96 -31.55
C THR A 161 -2.49 24.37 -32.16
N LEU A 162 -3.49 24.67 -31.32
CA LEU A 162 -4.77 25.21 -31.81
C LEU A 162 -4.66 26.65 -32.28
N ARG A 163 -3.79 27.47 -31.65
CA ARG A 163 -3.52 28.84 -32.09
C ARG A 163 -2.71 28.93 -33.39
N GLU A 164 -1.84 27.96 -33.64
CA GLU A 164 -1.02 27.86 -34.83
C GLU A 164 -1.76 27.31 -36.06
N ARG A 165 -2.96 26.74 -35.89
CA ARG A 165 -3.78 26.33 -37.04
C ARG A 165 -4.30 27.59 -37.77
N PRO A 166 -3.88 27.85 -39.01
CA PRO A 166 -4.47 28.93 -39.79
C PRO A 166 -5.96 28.62 -39.96
N THR A 167 -6.78 29.61 -39.61
CA THR A 167 -8.21 29.58 -39.91
C THR A 167 -8.33 29.51 -41.44
N VAL A 168 -8.62 28.29 -41.94
CA VAL A 168 -9.02 28.10 -43.33
C VAL A 168 -10.36 28.81 -43.49
N VAL A 169 -10.33 30.04 -43.96
CA VAL A 169 -11.53 30.76 -44.37
C VAL A 169 -12.11 29.98 -45.56
N PRO A 170 -13.34 29.48 -45.49
CA PRO A 170 -13.96 28.85 -46.65
C PRO A 170 -14.14 29.94 -47.70
N SER A 171 -13.37 29.85 -48.81
CA SER A 171 -13.58 30.66 -50.01
C SER A 171 -15.01 30.45 -50.48
N GLN A 172 -15.82 31.50 -50.34
CA GLN A 172 -17.11 31.54 -51.00
C GLN A 172 -16.89 31.47 -52.50
N THR A 173 -17.24 30.38 -53.11
CA THR A 173 -17.43 30.27 -54.56
C THR A 173 -18.63 31.12 -54.92
N GLU A 174 -18.33 32.34 -55.39
CA GLU A 174 -19.29 33.15 -56.12
C GLU A 174 -19.75 32.33 -57.37
N ASN A 175 -20.95 31.86 -57.30
CA ASN A 175 -21.61 31.25 -58.45
C ASN A 175 -22.21 32.39 -59.27
N SER A 176 -21.40 32.92 -60.21
CA SER A 176 -21.87 33.82 -61.24
C SER A 176 -22.65 32.98 -62.27
N GLY A 177 -23.96 32.94 -62.12
CA GLY A 177 -24.87 32.41 -63.15
C GLY A 177 -25.15 33.52 -64.17
N ASN A 178 -24.68 33.28 -65.35
CA ASN A 178 -25.11 34.04 -66.53
C ASN A 178 -25.77 33.06 -67.54
N GLY A 179 -26.92 33.49 -68.06
CA GLY A 179 -27.51 32.90 -69.24
C GLY A 179 -28.97 32.57 -69.15
#